data_0a29669b2b0c1258b5418c8bffc1c56d
#
_entry.id   0a29669b2b0c1258b5418c8bffc1c56d
#
_cell.length_a   1.000
_cell.length_b   1.000
_cell.length_c   1.000
_cell.angle_alpha   90.00
_cell.angle_beta   90.00
_cell.angle_gamma   90.00
#
_symmetry.space_group_name_H-M   'P 1'
#
loop_
_entity.id
_entity.type
_entity.pdbx_description
1 polymer ?
#
loop_
_entity_poly.entity_id
_entity_poly.type
_entity_poly.pdbx_seq_one_letter_code
_entity_poly.pdbx_strand_id
1 'polypeptide(L)'
;TEKTPREAVETYRDFVASLKALPLVIDYHTHDYVTAGISHLPHIIASSLVNLVKDEDTKDGIMKLVAAGGFKDITRIASSSPEMWEQICMTNRKNISRILTDYIASLEKIKDQLDEAKSGAIYHLFETSRVFRSKAMVLWRGSMRSTVIWWMKQEELQLLPRSLPAIRSV
;
A
#
# COMPACT_ATOMS: atom_id res chain seq x y z
N THR A 1 5.78 -22.44 3.91
CA THR A 1 7.04 -22.67 4.65
C THR A 1 7.81 -23.81 3.99
N GLU A 2 9.12 -23.94 4.23
CA GLU A 2 9.94 -25.07 3.76
C GLU A 2 9.37 -26.46 4.09
N LYS A 3 8.50 -26.52 5.10
CA LYS A 3 7.84 -27.74 5.56
C LYS A 3 6.48 -27.98 4.88
N THR A 4 6.01 -27.05 4.03
CA THR A 4 4.71 -27.21 3.37
C THR A 4 4.87 -28.10 2.15
N PRO A 5 4.18 -29.26 2.08
CA PRO A 5 4.25 -30.17 0.93
C PRO A 5 3.81 -29.44 -0.36
N ARG A 6 4.47 -29.74 -1.47
CA ARG A 6 4.13 -29.17 -2.78
C ARG A 6 2.68 -29.38 -3.18
N GLU A 7 2.16 -30.57 -2.92
CA GLU A 7 0.76 -30.94 -3.18
C GLU A 7 -0.22 -30.02 -2.43
N ALA A 8 0.09 -29.66 -1.17
CA ALA A 8 -0.73 -28.72 -0.40
C ALA A 8 -0.73 -27.31 -0.99
N VAL A 9 0.42 -26.86 -1.53
CA VAL A 9 0.52 -25.55 -2.22
C VAL A 9 -0.31 -25.55 -3.50
N GLU A 10 -0.24 -26.63 -4.29
CA GLU A 10 -1.00 -26.77 -5.53
C GLU A 10 -2.51 -26.84 -5.23
N THR A 11 -2.93 -27.65 -4.26
CA THR A 11 -4.33 -27.74 -3.81
C THR A 11 -4.87 -26.37 -3.38
N TYR A 12 -4.09 -25.61 -2.60
CA TYR A 12 -4.52 -24.30 -2.14
C TYR A 12 -4.59 -23.29 -3.30
N ARG A 13 -3.65 -23.34 -4.23
CA ARG A 13 -3.66 -22.50 -5.44
C ARG A 13 -4.90 -22.75 -6.29
N ASP A 14 -5.25 -24.04 -6.49
CA ASP A 14 -6.43 -24.42 -7.25
C ASP A 14 -7.72 -23.99 -6.54
N PHE A 15 -7.76 -24.14 -5.21
CA PHE A 15 -8.85 -23.61 -4.40
C PHE A 15 -9.02 -22.09 -4.58
N VAL A 16 -7.94 -21.32 -4.46
CA VAL A 16 -7.97 -19.86 -4.67
C VAL A 16 -8.44 -19.51 -6.09
N ALA A 17 -7.96 -20.23 -7.10
CA ALA A 17 -8.37 -20.05 -8.48
C ALA A 17 -9.87 -20.39 -8.70
N SER A 18 -10.39 -21.41 -8.02
CA SER A 18 -11.82 -21.80 -8.07
C SER A 18 -12.73 -20.69 -7.54
N LEU A 19 -12.25 -19.89 -6.60
CA LEU A 19 -12.93 -18.69 -6.10
C LEU A 19 -12.84 -17.49 -7.05
N LYS A 20 -12.27 -17.68 -8.25
CA LYS A 20 -11.99 -16.63 -9.23
C LYS A 20 -11.04 -15.55 -8.70
N ALA A 21 -10.27 -15.83 -7.67
CA ALA A 21 -9.18 -14.99 -7.20
C ALA A 21 -7.89 -15.28 -7.98
N LEU A 22 -7.00 -14.30 -8.06
CA LEU A 22 -5.69 -14.45 -8.70
C LEU A 22 -4.65 -14.84 -7.63
N PRO A 23 -4.12 -16.08 -7.65
CA PRO A 23 -3.05 -16.46 -6.73
C PRO A 23 -1.74 -15.79 -7.18
N LEU A 24 -1.19 -14.95 -6.32
CA LEU A 24 0.11 -14.33 -6.51
C LEU A 24 1.11 -14.97 -5.54
N VAL A 25 2.13 -15.63 -6.09
CA VAL A 25 3.18 -16.29 -5.32
C VAL A 25 4.42 -15.38 -5.30
N ILE A 26 4.76 -14.89 -4.13
CA ILE A 26 5.93 -14.04 -3.90
C ILE A 26 6.66 -14.48 -2.64
N ASP A 27 7.96 -14.19 -2.53
CA ASP A 27 8.70 -14.43 -1.29
C ASP A 27 8.26 -13.47 -0.17
N TYR A 28 8.51 -13.85 1.08
CA TYR A 28 8.03 -13.09 2.22
C TYR A 28 8.70 -11.72 2.38
N HIS A 29 9.95 -11.56 1.95
CA HIS A 29 10.62 -10.26 1.98
C HIS A 29 9.97 -9.27 1.02
N THR A 30 9.68 -9.74 -0.21
CA THR A 30 8.91 -8.97 -1.20
C THR A 30 7.51 -8.67 -0.69
N HIS A 31 6.81 -9.64 -0.10
CA HIS A 31 5.50 -9.44 0.52
C HIS A 31 5.54 -8.33 1.56
N ASP A 32 6.46 -8.41 2.52
CA ASP A 32 6.54 -7.48 3.63
C ASP A 32 6.91 -6.06 3.16
N TYR A 33 7.79 -5.95 2.15
CA TYR A 33 8.13 -4.67 1.55
C TYR A 33 6.94 -4.06 0.79
N VAL A 34 6.27 -4.84 -0.05
CA VAL A 34 5.12 -4.38 -0.83
C VAL A 34 3.99 -3.95 0.10
N THR A 35 3.64 -4.77 1.11
CA THR A 35 2.57 -4.44 2.06
C THR A 35 2.90 -3.22 2.92
N ALA A 36 4.19 -2.99 3.24
CA ALA A 36 4.61 -1.77 3.90
C ALA A 36 4.25 -0.52 3.07
N GLY A 37 4.44 -0.57 1.74
CA GLY A 37 4.15 0.57 0.85
C GLY A 37 2.68 0.78 0.55
N ILE A 38 1.94 -0.30 0.24
CA ILE A 38 0.56 -0.18 -0.27
C ILE A 38 -0.53 -0.32 0.80
N SER A 39 -0.17 -0.76 2.01
CA SER A 39 -1.11 -0.97 3.11
C SER A 39 -0.69 -0.24 4.39
N HIS A 40 0.49 -0.52 4.91
CA HIS A 40 0.88 -0.03 6.23
C HIS A 40 1.14 1.48 6.24
N LEU A 41 1.92 1.98 5.27
CA LEU A 41 2.17 3.42 5.12
C LEU A 41 0.87 4.23 4.93
N PRO A 42 -0.08 3.85 4.06
CA PRO A 42 -1.36 4.54 3.95
C PRO A 42 -2.12 4.67 5.28
N HIS A 43 -2.13 3.64 6.13
CA HIS A 43 -2.79 3.71 7.43
C HIS A 43 -2.07 4.66 8.40
N ILE A 44 -0.73 4.65 8.40
CA ILE A 44 0.07 5.59 9.20
C ILE A 44 -0.20 7.03 8.74
N ILE A 45 -0.23 7.28 7.42
CA ILE A 45 -0.53 8.60 6.86
C ILE A 45 -1.94 9.05 7.26
N ALA A 46 -2.95 8.18 7.11
CA ALA A 46 -4.32 8.51 7.46
C ALA A 46 -4.44 8.87 8.95
N SER A 47 -3.83 8.07 9.83
CA SER A 47 -3.87 8.28 11.28
C SER A 47 -3.09 9.55 11.68
N SER A 48 -1.92 9.78 11.10
CA SER A 48 -1.13 11.00 11.36
C SER A 48 -1.83 12.26 10.86
N LEU A 49 -2.50 12.19 9.70
CA LEU A 49 -3.25 13.31 9.16
C LEU A 49 -4.46 13.67 10.05
N VAL A 50 -5.18 12.67 10.58
CA VAL A 50 -6.27 12.91 11.55
C VAL A 50 -5.74 13.57 12.81
N ASN A 51 -4.62 13.09 13.35
CA ASN A 51 -4.02 13.66 14.55
C ASN A 51 -3.51 15.08 14.30
N LEU A 52 -2.86 15.34 13.16
CA LEU A 52 -2.43 16.68 12.79
C LEU A 52 -3.62 17.65 12.73
N VAL A 53 -4.70 17.29 12.02
CA VAL A 53 -5.90 18.15 11.92
C VAL A 53 -6.54 18.36 13.28
N LYS A 54 -6.59 17.33 14.15
CA LYS A 54 -7.08 17.45 15.51
C LYS A 54 -6.26 18.45 16.35
N ASP A 55 -4.93 18.40 16.21
CA ASP A 55 -4.02 19.23 17.01
C ASP A 55 -3.95 20.68 16.51
N GLU A 56 -4.15 20.90 15.21
CA GLU A 56 -4.21 22.23 14.57
C GLU A 56 -5.59 22.86 14.57
N ASP A 57 -6.66 22.13 14.94
CA ASP A 57 -8.03 22.66 14.88
C ASP A 57 -8.26 23.75 15.93
N THR A 58 -9.09 24.71 15.57
CA THR A 58 -9.47 25.79 16.47
C THR A 58 -10.33 25.28 17.62
N LYS A 59 -10.47 26.09 18.68
CA LYS A 59 -11.38 25.77 19.81
C LYS A 59 -12.81 25.52 19.37
N ASP A 60 -13.23 26.18 18.30
CA ASP A 60 -14.58 26.04 17.72
C ASP A 60 -14.72 24.86 16.77
N GLY A 61 -13.63 24.10 16.51
CA GLY A 61 -13.65 22.89 15.68
C GLY A 61 -13.94 23.16 14.21
N ILE A 62 -13.47 24.26 13.66
CA ILE A 62 -13.77 24.67 12.29
C ILE A 62 -13.24 23.68 11.26
N MET A 63 -12.01 23.14 11.44
CA MET A 63 -11.47 22.14 10.52
C MET A 63 -12.33 20.88 10.50
N LYS A 64 -12.77 20.42 11.66
CA LYS A 64 -13.69 19.29 11.79
C LYS A 64 -15.03 19.57 11.15
N LEU A 65 -15.56 20.78 11.30
CA LEU A 65 -16.87 21.17 10.76
C LEU A 65 -16.85 21.22 9.23
N VAL A 66 -15.79 21.75 8.61
CA VAL A 66 -15.67 21.91 7.15
C VAL A 66 -15.01 20.72 6.45
N ALA A 67 -14.67 19.66 7.20
CA ALA A 67 -14.08 18.45 6.64
C ALA A 67 -14.95 17.85 5.55
N ALA A 68 -14.48 17.93 4.30
CA ALA A 68 -15.20 17.49 3.11
C ALA A 68 -14.82 16.06 2.67
N GLY A 69 -15.37 15.60 1.54
CA GLY A 69 -15.23 14.24 1.02
C GLY A 69 -13.77 13.77 0.92
N GLY A 70 -12.86 14.59 0.38
CA GLY A 70 -11.45 14.20 0.24
C GLY A 70 -10.77 13.85 1.56
N PHE A 71 -11.00 14.64 2.63
CA PHE A 71 -10.48 14.32 3.95
C PHE A 71 -11.12 13.02 4.51
N LYS A 72 -12.44 12.89 4.40
CA LYS A 72 -13.18 11.70 4.87
C LYS A 72 -12.72 10.42 4.15
N ASP A 73 -12.52 10.52 2.85
CA ASP A 73 -12.11 9.37 2.03
C ASP A 73 -10.68 8.89 2.40
N ILE A 74 -9.73 9.81 2.49
CA ILE A 74 -8.34 9.47 2.79
C ILE A 74 -8.15 8.99 4.24
N THR A 75 -8.95 9.52 5.17
CA THR A 75 -8.85 9.19 6.60
C THR A 75 -9.79 8.07 7.05
N ARG A 76 -10.62 7.53 6.17
CA ARG A 76 -11.57 6.44 6.52
C ARG A 76 -10.88 5.25 7.20
N ILE A 77 -9.67 4.91 6.78
CA ILE A 77 -8.91 3.80 7.32
C ILE A 77 -8.26 4.08 8.69
N ALA A 78 -8.24 5.33 9.14
CA ALA A 78 -7.74 5.70 10.47
C ALA A 78 -8.62 5.20 11.63
N SER A 79 -9.83 4.73 11.35
CA SER A 79 -10.75 4.14 12.34
C SER A 79 -10.50 2.64 12.61
N SER A 80 -9.37 2.12 12.20
CA SER A 80 -8.99 0.72 12.43
C SER A 80 -8.57 0.47 13.88
N SER A 81 -8.58 -0.83 14.32
CA SER A 81 -8.18 -1.22 15.70
C SER A 81 -6.74 -0.83 16.01
N PRO A 82 -6.49 -0.06 17.09
CA PRO A 82 -5.15 0.31 17.50
C PRO A 82 -4.26 -0.91 17.84
N GLU A 83 -4.81 -1.89 18.53
CA GLU A 83 -4.09 -3.10 18.96
C GLU A 83 -3.61 -3.91 17.76
N MET A 84 -4.48 -4.07 16.76
CA MET A 84 -4.13 -4.77 15.53
C MET A 84 -3.03 -4.03 14.76
N TRP A 85 -3.14 -2.71 14.64
CA TRP A 85 -2.19 -1.90 13.88
C TRP A 85 -0.85 -1.75 14.60
N GLU A 86 -0.82 -1.71 15.92
CA GLU A 86 0.42 -1.80 16.69
C GLU A 86 1.19 -3.07 16.34
N GLN A 87 0.52 -4.23 16.35
CA GLN A 87 1.12 -5.53 16.01
C GLN A 87 1.67 -5.55 14.56
N ILE A 88 0.87 -5.08 13.60
CA ILE A 88 1.27 -4.99 12.20
C ILE A 88 2.51 -4.10 12.05
N CYS A 89 2.50 -2.92 12.65
CA CYS A 89 3.61 -1.98 12.57
C CYS A 89 4.88 -2.52 13.22
N MET A 90 4.78 -3.16 14.37
CA MET A 90 5.94 -3.72 15.07
C MET A 90 6.52 -4.91 14.32
N THR A 91 5.69 -5.76 13.73
CA THR A 91 6.14 -6.93 12.97
C THR A 91 6.89 -6.53 11.71
N ASN A 92 6.43 -5.53 10.97
CA ASN A 92 7.05 -5.06 9.71
C ASN A 92 7.82 -3.73 9.86
N ARG A 93 8.25 -3.39 11.06
CA ARG A 93 8.80 -2.07 11.42
C ARG A 93 9.95 -1.59 10.52
N LYS A 94 10.83 -2.50 10.08
CA LYS A 94 12.01 -2.14 9.27
C LYS A 94 11.62 -1.63 7.88
N ASN A 95 10.72 -2.33 7.20
CA ASN A 95 10.24 -1.93 5.87
C ASN A 95 9.39 -0.65 5.97
N ILE A 96 8.52 -0.57 6.98
CA ILE A 96 7.69 0.61 7.22
C ILE A 96 8.57 1.84 7.49
N SER A 97 9.55 1.73 8.39
CA SER A 97 10.46 2.83 8.71
C SER A 97 11.22 3.31 7.47
N ARG A 98 11.72 2.39 6.65
CA ARG A 98 12.40 2.72 5.39
C ARG A 98 11.51 3.51 4.44
N ILE A 99 10.32 2.98 4.13
CA ILE A 99 9.39 3.62 3.21
C ILE A 99 8.87 4.95 3.76
N LEU A 100 8.67 5.04 5.07
CA LEU A 100 8.28 6.28 5.73
C LEU A 100 9.38 7.35 5.62
N THR A 101 10.66 6.97 5.71
CA THR A 101 11.79 7.90 5.46
C THR A 101 11.73 8.46 4.04
N ASP A 102 11.54 7.59 3.04
CA ASP A 102 11.42 8.01 1.64
C ASP A 102 10.20 8.95 1.42
N TYR A 103 9.09 8.65 2.12
CA TYR A 103 7.90 9.48 2.06
C TYR A 103 8.09 10.86 2.72
N ILE A 104 8.75 10.91 3.87
CA ILE A 104 9.10 12.18 4.54
C ILE A 104 9.96 13.04 3.62
N ALA A 105 11.01 12.48 3.03
CA ALA A 105 11.86 13.21 2.07
C ALA A 105 11.07 13.73 0.86
N SER A 106 10.07 12.98 0.39
CA SER A 106 9.17 13.42 -0.67
C SER A 106 8.30 14.60 -0.24
N LEU A 107 7.79 14.61 1.00
CA LEU A 107 7.01 15.72 1.56
C LEU A 107 7.86 16.97 1.78
N GLU A 108 9.09 16.82 2.27
CA GLU A 108 10.04 17.94 2.42
C GLU A 108 10.31 18.61 1.07
N LYS A 109 10.58 17.80 0.02
CA LYS A 109 10.76 18.32 -1.34
C LYS A 109 9.53 19.10 -1.85
N ILE A 110 8.32 18.60 -1.58
CA ILE A 110 7.08 19.28 -1.96
C ILE A 110 6.95 20.61 -1.20
N LYS A 111 7.26 20.61 0.10
CA LYS A 111 7.26 21.81 0.92
C LYS A 111 8.22 22.86 0.36
N ASP A 112 9.47 22.47 0.04
CA ASP A 112 10.46 23.38 -0.54
C ASP A 112 9.97 23.98 -1.88
N GLN A 113 9.35 23.17 -2.73
CA GLN A 113 8.78 23.63 -3.99
C GLN A 113 7.63 24.63 -3.81
N LEU A 114 6.84 24.48 -2.75
CA LEU A 114 5.78 25.42 -2.37
C LEU A 114 6.38 26.72 -1.82
N ASP A 115 7.36 26.63 -0.92
CA ASP A 115 8.05 27.79 -0.33
C ASP A 115 8.75 28.64 -1.41
N GLU A 116 9.31 27.99 -2.44
CA GLU A 116 9.95 28.64 -3.59
C GLU A 116 8.97 29.05 -4.71
N ALA A 117 7.66 28.86 -4.51
CA ALA A 117 6.59 29.16 -5.48
C ALA A 117 6.81 28.50 -6.86
N LYS A 118 7.37 27.29 -6.91
CA LYS A 118 7.64 26.54 -8.14
C LYS A 118 6.36 25.90 -8.70
N SER A 119 5.47 26.68 -9.30
CA SER A 119 4.17 26.20 -9.80
C SER A 119 4.27 25.04 -10.78
N GLY A 120 5.26 25.04 -11.69
CA GLY A 120 5.49 23.94 -12.64
C GLY A 120 5.83 22.62 -11.94
N ALA A 121 6.59 22.64 -10.84
CA ALA A 121 6.90 21.44 -10.07
C ALA A 121 5.66 20.86 -9.38
N ILE A 122 4.81 21.73 -8.83
CA ILE A 122 3.54 21.31 -8.21
C ILE A 122 2.59 20.74 -9.28
N TYR A 123 2.50 21.37 -10.46
CA TYR A 123 1.73 20.80 -11.57
C TYR A 123 2.20 19.37 -11.91
N HIS A 124 3.52 19.16 -12.04
CA HIS A 124 4.08 17.85 -12.36
C HIS A 124 3.82 16.80 -11.28
N LEU A 125 3.81 17.18 -10.01
CA LEU A 125 3.44 16.28 -8.92
C LEU A 125 2.04 15.67 -9.16
N PHE A 126 1.04 16.51 -9.39
CA PHE A 126 -0.34 16.06 -9.60
C PHE A 126 -0.51 15.35 -10.95
N GLU A 127 0.14 15.80 -12.00
CA GLU A 127 0.05 15.16 -13.31
C GLU A 127 0.64 13.76 -13.31
N THR A 128 1.81 13.57 -12.70
CA THR A 128 2.47 12.27 -12.58
C THR A 128 1.59 11.28 -11.81
N SER A 129 1.06 11.70 -10.67
CA SER A 129 0.17 10.85 -9.86
C SER A 129 -1.13 10.52 -10.59
N ARG A 130 -1.72 11.48 -11.31
CA ARG A 130 -2.92 11.27 -12.13
C ARG A 130 -2.69 10.23 -13.21
N VAL A 131 -1.58 10.32 -13.95
CA VAL A 131 -1.24 9.40 -15.02
C VAL A 131 -1.01 7.99 -14.47
N PHE A 132 -0.22 7.86 -13.40
CA PHE A 132 0.05 6.58 -12.76
C PHE A 132 -1.25 5.93 -12.26
N ARG A 133 -2.07 6.68 -11.52
CA ARG A 133 -3.35 6.18 -10.99
C ARG A 133 -4.29 5.73 -12.11
N SER A 134 -4.37 6.48 -13.22
CA SER A 134 -5.22 6.11 -14.36
C SER A 134 -4.80 4.77 -14.97
N LYS A 135 -3.50 4.53 -15.13
CA LYS A 135 -2.96 3.26 -15.61
C LYS A 135 -3.24 2.11 -14.62
N ALA A 136 -3.02 2.35 -13.33
CA ALA A 136 -3.30 1.36 -12.28
C ALA A 136 -4.79 1.00 -12.22
N MET A 137 -5.69 1.95 -12.39
CA MET A 137 -7.15 1.70 -12.42
C MET A 137 -7.58 0.77 -13.54
N VAL A 138 -6.90 0.77 -14.68
CA VAL A 138 -7.17 -0.18 -15.77
C VAL A 138 -6.82 -1.61 -15.32
N LEU A 139 -5.68 -1.78 -14.66
CA LEU A 139 -5.27 -3.06 -14.09
C LEU A 139 -6.23 -3.52 -12.97
N TRP A 140 -6.63 -2.62 -12.09
CA TRP A 140 -7.55 -2.92 -10.99
C TRP A 140 -8.95 -3.29 -11.49
N ARG A 141 -9.48 -2.63 -12.53
CA ARG A 141 -10.77 -2.98 -13.16
C ARG A 141 -10.71 -4.34 -13.88
N GLY A 142 -9.58 -4.67 -14.50
CA GLY A 142 -9.35 -6.00 -15.09
C GLY A 142 -9.19 -7.09 -14.01
N SER A 143 -8.73 -6.73 -12.83
CA SER A 143 -8.57 -7.56 -11.64
C SER A 143 -9.69 -7.31 -10.61
N MET A 144 -10.95 -7.25 -11.05
CA MET A 144 -12.10 -7.31 -10.12
C MET A 144 -12.21 -8.68 -9.40
N ARG A 145 -11.24 -9.54 -9.62
CA ARG A 145 -11.00 -10.78 -8.90
C ARG A 145 -10.17 -10.44 -7.67
N SER A 146 -10.63 -10.83 -6.49
CA SER A 146 -9.86 -10.71 -5.26
C SER A 146 -8.48 -11.33 -5.47
N THR A 147 -7.42 -10.55 -5.24
CA THR A 147 -6.06 -11.09 -5.28
C THR A 147 -5.74 -11.68 -3.91
N VAL A 148 -5.44 -12.96 -3.87
CA VAL A 148 -4.92 -13.61 -2.67
C VAL A 148 -3.40 -13.67 -2.80
N ILE A 149 -2.71 -12.97 -1.91
CA ILE A 149 -1.25 -12.97 -1.86
C ILE A 149 -0.80 -14.12 -0.98
N TRP A 150 -0.02 -15.03 -1.58
CA TRP A 150 0.64 -16.13 -0.89
C TRP A 150 2.15 -15.90 -0.94
N TRP A 151 2.83 -15.97 0.21
CA TRP A 151 4.28 -15.85 0.27
C TRP A 151 4.98 -17.21 0.32
N MET A 152 6.09 -17.33 -0.43
CA MET A 152 6.98 -18.49 -0.45
C MET A 152 8.43 -18.02 -0.29
N LYS A 153 9.32 -18.90 0.18
CA LYS A 153 10.76 -18.64 0.15
C LYS A 153 11.28 -18.66 -1.29
N GLN A 154 12.33 -17.87 -1.55
CA GLN A 154 12.91 -17.68 -2.89
C GLN A 154 13.37 -18.98 -3.55
N GLU A 155 13.83 -19.95 -2.77
CA GLU A 155 14.24 -21.28 -3.21
C GLU A 155 13.06 -22.10 -3.77
N GLU A 156 11.85 -21.90 -3.26
CA GLU A 156 10.65 -22.58 -3.71
C GLU A 156 10.09 -22.02 -5.02
N LEU A 157 10.38 -20.73 -5.34
CA LEU A 157 9.99 -20.08 -6.58
C LEU A 157 10.64 -20.72 -7.81
N GLN A 158 11.84 -21.29 -7.65
CA GLN A 158 12.58 -21.97 -8.74
C GLN A 158 11.96 -23.31 -9.12
N LEU A 159 11.12 -23.88 -8.24
CA LEU A 159 10.44 -25.16 -8.46
C LEU A 159 9.09 -25.01 -9.17
N LEU A 160 8.62 -23.79 -9.40
CA LEU A 160 7.36 -23.57 -10.10
C LEU A 160 7.51 -23.78 -11.61
N PRO A 161 6.53 -24.39 -12.28
CA PRO A 161 6.56 -24.54 -13.72
C PRO A 161 6.59 -23.17 -14.40
N ARG A 162 7.43 -23.02 -15.42
CA ARG A 162 7.62 -21.78 -16.22
C ARG A 162 6.36 -21.30 -16.98
N SER A 163 5.24 -21.99 -16.86
CA SER A 163 3.97 -21.68 -17.51
C SER A 163 3.11 -20.62 -16.82
N LEU A 164 3.57 -20.06 -15.68
CA LEU A 164 2.93 -18.88 -15.10
C LEU A 164 3.26 -17.65 -15.96
N PRO A 165 2.29 -16.79 -16.30
CA PRO A 165 2.58 -15.55 -17.01
C PRO A 165 3.55 -14.73 -16.14
N ALA A 166 4.76 -14.54 -16.65
CA ALA A 166 5.75 -13.70 -16.04
C ALA A 166 5.16 -12.28 -15.91
N ILE A 167 5.09 -11.78 -14.70
CA ILE A 167 4.95 -10.34 -14.49
C ILE A 167 6.26 -9.76 -15.03
N ARG A 168 6.23 -9.32 -16.30
CA ARG A 168 7.35 -8.59 -16.86
C ARG A 168 7.55 -7.35 -16.03
N SER A 169 8.75 -7.22 -15.48
CA SER A 169 9.25 -6.00 -14.86
C SER A 169 8.99 -4.82 -15.80
N VAL A 170 8.19 -3.88 -15.32
CA VAL A 170 8.05 -2.54 -15.89
C VAL A 170 8.96 -1.61 -15.10
#